data_2d32e163c0f2944ffdfb4eb3981ec5b6
#
_entry.id   2d32e163c0f2944ffdfb4eb3981ec5b6
#
_cell.length_a   1.000
_cell.length_b   1.000
_cell.length_c   1.000
_cell.angle_alpha   90.00
_cell.angle_beta   90.00
_cell.angle_gamma   90.00
#
_symmetry.space_group_name_H-M   'P 1'
#
loop_
_entity.id
_entity.type
_entity.pdbx_description
1 polymer ?
#
loop_
_entity_poly.entity_id
_entity_poly.type
_entity_poly.pdbx_seq_one_letter_code
_entity_poly.pdbx_strand_id
1 'polypeptide(L)'
;ARSILMVRAWRERAGEAMSNVVFRYGHNTIPRHLRDMVVTEYGVADLRGKTDEEVVMAMLNVADSRFQIDLMEEAQAAGKLRKDYQIPEPYRRNNPEHLHEIAERHADKAFPMFPLGSDFNPVEQRLLKALTWLKEKVSQKEYLKLGRKALFEEGSESDFIAELERMSLSDPHGIRAHLYQRLLLTALEATRP
;
A
#
# COMPACT_ATOMS: atom_id res chain seq x y z
N ALA A 1 10.94 -13.34 27.06
CA ALA A 1 10.15 -13.19 25.83
C ALA A 1 9.38 -11.89 25.87
N ARG A 2 9.03 -11.32 24.72
CA ARG A 2 8.22 -10.10 24.59
C ARG A 2 7.04 -10.38 23.66
N SER A 3 5.89 -9.84 24.03
CA SER A 3 4.67 -9.93 23.22
C SER A 3 4.59 -8.72 22.29
N ILE A 4 4.53 -8.96 20.99
CA ILE A 4 4.36 -7.93 19.98
C ILE A 4 3.07 -8.21 19.21
N LEU A 5 2.13 -7.27 19.29
CA LEU A 5 0.87 -7.33 18.57
C LEU A 5 0.97 -6.45 17.32
N MET A 6 0.83 -7.04 16.15
CA MET A 6 0.78 -6.32 14.89
C MET A 6 -0.68 -6.21 14.45
N VAL A 7 -1.14 -5.00 14.22
CA VAL A 7 -2.51 -4.71 13.79
C VAL A 7 -2.53 -3.51 12.84
N ARG A 8 -3.37 -3.55 11.81
CA ARG A 8 -3.64 -2.32 11.04
C ARG A 8 -4.38 -1.33 11.92
N ALA A 9 -4.01 -0.05 11.88
CA ALA A 9 -4.69 0.99 12.64
C ALA A 9 -6.15 1.16 12.20
N TRP A 10 -6.45 0.87 10.95
CA TRP A 10 -7.79 0.98 10.37
C TRP A 10 -8.08 -0.15 9.38
N ARG A 11 -9.35 -0.31 9.03
CA ARG A 11 -9.86 -1.19 7.97
C ARG A 11 -11.00 -0.52 7.22
N GLU A 12 -11.27 -1.01 6.03
CA GLU A 12 -12.48 -0.67 5.28
C GLU A 12 -13.51 -1.81 5.39
N ARG A 13 -14.76 -1.45 5.61
CA ARG A 13 -15.88 -2.36 5.58
C ARG A 13 -17.07 -1.69 4.89
N ALA A 14 -17.57 -2.28 3.83
CA ALA A 14 -18.70 -1.76 3.02
C ALA A 14 -18.47 -0.32 2.52
N GLY A 15 -17.24 0.06 2.19
CA GLY A 15 -16.87 1.41 1.72
C GLY A 15 -16.65 2.44 2.84
N GLU A 16 -16.78 2.04 4.11
CA GLU A 16 -16.54 2.92 5.25
C GLU A 16 -15.24 2.57 5.97
N ALA A 17 -14.45 3.61 6.28
CA ALA A 17 -13.25 3.45 7.08
C ALA A 17 -13.62 3.28 8.57
N MET A 18 -13.02 2.30 9.23
CA MET A 18 -13.22 2.00 10.64
C MET A 18 -11.90 1.86 11.37
N SER A 19 -11.80 2.39 12.59
CA SER A 19 -10.64 2.18 13.45
C SER A 19 -10.57 0.74 13.96
N ASN A 20 -9.36 0.16 13.97
CA ASN A 20 -9.06 -1.08 14.70
C ASN A 20 -8.53 -0.79 16.10
N VAL A 21 -8.06 0.45 16.35
CA VAL A 21 -7.77 0.94 17.70
C VAL A 21 -9.09 1.44 18.27
N VAL A 22 -9.55 0.83 19.34
CA VAL A 22 -10.83 1.16 19.99
C VAL A 22 -10.61 1.37 21.48
N PHE A 23 -11.36 2.30 22.07
CA PHE A 23 -11.25 2.58 23.50
C PHE A 23 -11.79 1.41 24.35
N ARG A 24 -12.85 0.76 23.88
CA ARG A 24 -13.47 -0.39 24.56
C ARG A 24 -13.57 -1.59 23.63
N TYR A 25 -13.19 -2.76 24.12
CA TYR A 25 -13.35 -4.01 23.41
C TYR A 25 -13.93 -5.07 24.34
N GLY A 26 -15.08 -5.64 23.96
CA GLY A 26 -15.86 -6.54 24.83
C GLY A 26 -15.23 -7.91 25.06
N HIS A 27 -14.32 -8.37 24.18
CA HIS A 27 -13.65 -9.66 24.28
C HIS A 27 -12.13 -9.51 24.23
N ASN A 28 -11.46 -9.81 25.33
CA ASN A 28 -10.02 -9.79 25.42
C ASN A 28 -9.45 -11.22 25.45
N THR A 29 -8.85 -11.66 24.35
CA THR A 29 -8.12 -12.94 24.28
C THR A 29 -6.79 -12.87 25.03
N ILE A 30 -6.09 -11.73 24.93
CA ILE A 30 -4.81 -11.51 25.60
C ILE A 30 -5.01 -10.42 26.67
N PRO A 31 -4.78 -10.69 27.95
CA PRO A 31 -4.86 -9.70 29.02
C PRO A 31 -3.86 -8.55 28.80
N ARG A 32 -4.20 -7.35 29.32
CA ARG A 32 -3.37 -6.16 29.13
C ARG A 32 -1.91 -6.34 29.56
N HIS A 33 -1.68 -6.96 30.73
CA HIS A 33 -0.34 -7.15 31.29
C HIS A 33 0.55 -8.11 30.49
N LEU A 34 0.01 -8.82 29.50
CA LEU A 34 0.75 -9.64 28.54
C LEU A 34 0.99 -8.94 27.21
N ARG A 35 0.59 -7.69 27.07
CA ARG A 35 0.79 -6.90 25.84
C ARG A 35 1.95 -5.93 26.06
N ASP A 36 3.12 -6.26 25.53
CA ASP A 36 4.30 -5.41 25.68
C ASP A 36 4.33 -4.29 24.65
N MET A 37 4.05 -4.61 23.38
CA MET A 37 4.13 -3.68 22.27
C MET A 37 2.96 -3.85 21.31
N VAL A 38 2.50 -2.74 20.76
CA VAL A 38 1.56 -2.72 19.62
C VAL A 38 2.24 -2.02 18.45
N VAL A 39 2.21 -2.66 17.28
CA VAL A 39 2.77 -2.13 16.04
C VAL A 39 1.64 -1.91 15.05
N THR A 40 1.55 -0.71 14.52
CA THR A 40 0.68 -0.37 13.38
C THR A 40 1.53 0.11 12.21
N GLU A 41 0.90 0.39 11.07
CA GLU A 41 1.55 1.02 9.93
C GLU A 41 2.11 2.42 10.23
N TYR A 42 1.68 3.04 11.34
CA TYR A 42 2.09 4.39 11.74
C TYR A 42 3.17 4.42 12.82
N GLY A 43 3.47 3.27 13.45
CA GLY A 43 4.54 3.21 14.44
C GLY A 43 4.41 2.10 15.47
N VAL A 44 5.15 2.27 16.56
CA VAL A 44 5.24 1.30 17.66
C VAL A 44 4.85 1.96 18.97
N ALA A 45 3.86 1.39 19.65
CA ALA A 45 3.50 1.74 21.01
C ALA A 45 4.12 0.72 21.99
N ASP A 46 5.12 1.13 22.77
CA ASP A 46 5.62 0.33 23.91
C ASP A 46 4.72 0.59 25.11
N LEU A 47 4.09 -0.47 25.63
CA LEU A 47 3.11 -0.41 26.71
C LEU A 47 3.65 -0.87 28.06
N ARG A 48 4.90 -1.32 28.11
CA ARG A 48 5.51 -1.91 29.29
C ARG A 48 5.77 -0.88 30.38
N GLY A 49 5.37 -1.22 31.61
CA GLY A 49 5.61 -0.36 32.77
C GLY A 49 4.87 0.97 32.75
N LYS A 50 3.95 1.17 31.81
CA LYS A 50 3.15 2.38 31.65
C LYS A 50 1.86 2.33 32.45
N THR A 51 1.47 3.47 32.96
CA THR A 51 0.16 3.73 33.54
C THR A 51 -0.94 3.63 32.48
N ASP A 52 -2.20 3.59 32.90
CA ASP A 52 -3.35 3.58 31.98
C ASP A 52 -3.35 4.80 31.06
N GLU A 53 -3.06 5.97 31.61
CA GLU A 53 -2.98 7.22 30.84
C GLU A 53 -1.86 7.16 29.78
N GLU A 54 -0.67 6.75 30.17
CA GLU A 54 0.46 6.62 29.24
C GLU A 54 0.22 5.59 28.14
N VAL A 55 -0.53 4.51 28.45
CA VAL A 55 -0.95 3.53 27.45
C VAL A 55 -1.94 4.16 26.46
N VAL A 56 -2.92 4.92 26.93
CA VAL A 56 -3.85 5.64 26.06
C VAL A 56 -3.10 6.59 25.15
N MET A 57 -2.17 7.40 25.70
CA MET A 57 -1.34 8.29 24.89
C MET A 57 -0.51 7.55 23.84
N ALA A 58 0.12 6.43 24.21
CA ALA A 58 0.91 5.63 23.29
C ALA A 58 0.06 5.02 22.16
N MET A 59 -1.16 4.55 22.48
CA MET A 59 -2.09 4.00 21.50
C MET A 59 -2.66 5.07 20.55
N LEU A 60 -2.93 6.28 21.06
CA LEU A 60 -3.32 7.42 20.21
C LEU A 60 -2.22 7.77 19.19
N ASN A 61 -0.95 7.68 19.58
CA ASN A 61 0.18 8.00 18.70
C ASN A 61 0.34 7.01 17.53
N VAL A 62 -0.24 5.81 17.60
CA VAL A 62 -0.21 4.81 16.53
C VAL A 62 -1.57 4.55 15.90
N ALA A 63 -2.60 5.29 16.31
CA ALA A 63 -3.92 5.26 15.70
C ALA A 63 -3.95 6.09 14.41
N ASP A 64 -4.89 5.79 13.53
CA ASP A 64 -5.15 6.59 12.33
C ASP A 64 -5.75 7.96 12.72
N SER A 65 -5.22 9.03 12.13
CA SER A 65 -5.55 10.42 12.48
C SER A 65 -7.03 10.76 12.32
N ARG A 66 -7.74 10.07 11.43
CA ARG A 66 -9.19 10.25 11.22
C ARG A 66 -10.01 9.90 12.46
N PHE A 67 -9.47 9.05 13.34
CA PHE A 67 -10.17 8.56 14.54
C PHE A 67 -9.54 9.01 15.85
N GLN A 68 -8.39 9.68 15.79
CA GLN A 68 -7.63 10.06 17.00
C GLN A 68 -8.43 11.00 17.93
N ILE A 69 -9.17 11.94 17.36
CA ILE A 69 -9.92 12.94 18.16
C ILE A 69 -11.04 12.24 18.93
N ASP A 70 -11.84 11.42 18.28
CA ASP A 70 -12.94 10.68 18.90
C ASP A 70 -12.43 9.74 20.01
N LEU A 71 -11.33 9.01 19.75
CA LEU A 71 -10.69 8.15 20.73
C LEU A 71 -10.14 8.92 21.94
N MET A 72 -9.57 10.11 21.69
CA MET A 72 -9.06 10.99 22.74
C MET A 72 -10.20 11.52 23.63
N GLU A 73 -11.28 12.02 23.02
CA GLU A 73 -12.45 12.52 23.73
C GLU A 73 -13.13 11.42 24.54
N GLU A 74 -13.27 10.22 24.00
CA GLU A 74 -13.82 9.07 24.73
C GLU A 74 -12.96 8.71 25.95
N ALA A 75 -11.63 8.74 25.81
CA ALA A 75 -10.70 8.48 26.90
C ALA A 75 -10.76 9.56 27.99
N GLN A 76 -10.90 10.84 27.61
CA GLN A 76 -11.05 11.98 28.51
C GLN A 76 -12.39 11.91 29.25
N ALA A 77 -13.48 11.60 28.55
CA ALA A 77 -14.80 11.43 29.15
C ALA A 77 -14.84 10.28 30.16
N ALA A 78 -14.07 9.21 29.93
CA ALA A 78 -13.92 8.08 30.83
C ALA A 78 -12.94 8.33 32.01
N GLY A 79 -12.31 9.50 32.08
CA GLY A 79 -11.31 9.83 33.11
C GLY A 79 -10.02 9.02 33.01
N LYS A 80 -9.71 8.48 31.81
CA LYS A 80 -8.49 7.70 31.55
C LYS A 80 -7.40 8.52 30.88
N LEU A 81 -7.71 9.75 30.49
CA LEU A 81 -6.80 10.72 29.92
C LEU A 81 -7.11 12.11 30.49
N ARG A 82 -6.09 12.87 30.82
CA ARG A 82 -6.26 14.25 31.31
C ARG A 82 -6.92 15.12 30.24
N LYS A 83 -7.74 16.09 30.67
CA LYS A 83 -8.55 16.92 29.77
C LYS A 83 -7.73 17.90 28.92
N ASP A 84 -6.54 18.28 29.37
CA ASP A 84 -5.62 19.19 28.70
C ASP A 84 -4.65 18.50 27.74
N TYR A 85 -4.73 17.15 27.63
CA TYR A 85 -3.88 16.39 26.71
C TYR A 85 -4.19 16.76 25.27
N GLN A 86 -3.11 16.92 24.50
CA GLN A 86 -3.16 17.08 23.05
C GLN A 86 -2.22 16.06 22.41
N ILE A 87 -2.68 15.47 21.32
CA ILE A 87 -1.86 14.56 20.52
C ILE A 87 -0.65 15.33 19.99
N PRO A 88 0.59 14.84 20.19
CA PRO A 88 1.77 15.52 19.68
C PRO A 88 1.76 15.63 18.15
N GLU A 89 2.26 16.76 17.65
CA GLU A 89 2.22 17.11 16.24
C GLU A 89 2.74 16.01 15.29
N PRO A 90 3.86 15.32 15.56
CA PRO A 90 4.36 14.27 14.67
C PRO A 90 3.39 13.10 14.40
N TYR A 91 2.43 12.88 15.30
CA TYR A 91 1.46 11.77 15.19
C TYR A 91 0.10 12.19 14.61
N ARG A 92 -0.10 13.49 14.31
CA ARG A 92 -1.37 14.00 13.76
C ARG A 92 -1.54 13.73 12.27
N ARG A 93 -0.51 13.18 11.60
CA ARG A 93 -0.52 12.87 10.18
C ARG A 93 -0.48 11.36 9.91
N ASN A 94 -0.98 10.57 10.83
CA ASN A 94 -1.11 9.12 10.66
C ASN A 94 -2.28 8.81 9.71
N ASN A 95 -2.07 8.94 8.42
CA ASN A 95 -3.05 8.64 7.38
C ASN A 95 -2.40 7.90 6.21
N PRO A 96 -3.21 7.22 5.36
CA PRO A 96 -2.70 6.46 4.24
C PRO A 96 -1.92 7.31 3.23
N GLU A 97 -2.33 8.54 3.01
CA GLU A 97 -1.71 9.46 2.05
C GLU A 97 -0.27 9.80 2.48
N HIS A 98 -0.09 10.15 3.76
CA HIS A 98 1.25 10.42 4.29
C HIS A 98 2.15 9.18 4.31
N LEU A 99 1.59 8.01 4.60
CA LEU A 99 2.32 6.75 4.52
C LEU A 99 2.77 6.46 3.07
N HIS A 100 1.91 6.74 2.10
CA HIS A 100 2.24 6.61 0.68
C HIS A 100 3.37 7.56 0.26
N GLU A 101 3.32 8.83 0.67
CA GLU A 101 4.40 9.81 0.44
C GLU A 101 5.75 9.33 1.02
N ILE A 102 5.73 8.71 2.21
CA ILE A 102 6.95 8.14 2.81
C ILE A 102 7.45 6.94 2.00
N ALA A 103 6.54 6.04 1.61
CA ALA A 103 6.88 4.87 0.81
C ALA A 103 7.47 5.25 -0.55
N GLU A 104 6.89 6.22 -1.24
CA GLU A 104 7.41 6.73 -2.52
C GLU A 104 8.81 7.34 -2.40
N ARG A 105 9.05 8.16 -1.36
CA ARG A 105 10.38 8.74 -1.10
C ARG A 105 11.49 7.71 -0.86
N HIS A 106 11.12 6.53 -0.43
CA HIS A 106 12.04 5.45 -0.09
C HIS A 106 11.92 4.23 -1.02
N ALA A 107 11.12 4.33 -2.11
CA ALA A 107 10.79 3.22 -3.00
C ALA A 107 12.03 2.49 -3.51
N ASP A 108 13.02 3.24 -4.02
CA ASP A 108 14.23 2.64 -4.62
C ASP A 108 15.11 1.89 -3.63
N LYS A 109 15.11 2.32 -2.35
CA LYS A 109 16.01 1.76 -1.32
C LYS A 109 15.34 0.72 -0.44
N ALA A 110 14.11 1.01 -0.01
CA ALA A 110 13.42 0.19 0.99
C ALA A 110 12.39 -0.77 0.39
N PHE A 111 11.84 -0.43 -0.80
CA PHE A 111 10.78 -1.19 -1.45
C PHE A 111 11.09 -1.47 -2.93
N PRO A 112 12.26 -2.04 -3.28
CA PRO A 112 12.54 -2.41 -4.66
C PRO A 112 11.53 -3.47 -5.12
N MET A 113 11.26 -3.51 -6.42
CA MET A 113 10.29 -4.46 -7.01
C MET A 113 10.61 -5.92 -6.64
N PHE A 114 11.89 -6.26 -6.48
CA PHE A 114 12.36 -7.59 -6.10
C PHE A 114 13.32 -7.51 -4.90
N PRO A 115 12.80 -7.33 -3.67
CA PRO A 115 13.65 -7.11 -2.49
C PRO A 115 14.52 -8.32 -2.12
N LEU A 116 14.13 -9.52 -2.53
CA LEU A 116 14.87 -10.78 -2.29
C LEU A 116 15.49 -11.35 -3.56
N GLY A 117 15.55 -10.57 -4.63
CA GLY A 117 15.92 -11.03 -5.96
C GLY A 117 14.73 -11.59 -6.74
N SER A 118 14.98 -12.09 -7.94
CA SER A 118 13.94 -12.62 -8.83
C SER A 118 14.50 -13.71 -9.71
N ASP A 119 13.71 -14.76 -9.95
CA ASP A 119 13.99 -15.79 -10.94
C ASP A 119 13.72 -15.31 -12.38
N PHE A 120 13.07 -14.15 -12.54
CA PHE A 120 12.83 -13.54 -13.84
C PHE A 120 14.11 -12.97 -14.43
N ASN A 121 14.37 -13.31 -15.70
CA ASN A 121 15.44 -12.70 -16.46
C ASN A 121 15.12 -11.21 -16.81
N PRO A 122 16.09 -10.41 -17.30
CA PRO A 122 15.85 -9.00 -17.61
C PRO A 122 14.70 -8.72 -18.59
N VAL A 123 14.46 -9.60 -19.56
CA VAL A 123 13.35 -9.51 -20.52
C VAL A 123 12.01 -9.70 -19.80
N GLU A 124 11.93 -10.74 -18.96
CA GLU A 124 10.73 -11.05 -18.18
C GLU A 124 10.42 -9.95 -17.13
N GLN A 125 11.45 -9.34 -16.54
CA GLN A 125 11.27 -8.22 -15.61
C GLN A 125 10.67 -6.99 -16.33
N ARG A 126 11.13 -6.67 -17.55
CA ARG A 126 10.53 -5.61 -18.37
C ARG A 126 9.10 -5.94 -18.76
N LEU A 127 8.84 -7.19 -19.17
CA LEU A 127 7.49 -7.67 -19.48
C LEU A 127 6.55 -7.55 -18.26
N LEU A 128 7.01 -7.96 -17.09
CA LEU A 128 6.21 -7.87 -15.86
C LEU A 128 5.81 -6.41 -15.56
N LYS A 129 6.76 -5.48 -15.71
CA LYS A 129 6.51 -4.04 -15.53
C LYS A 129 5.49 -3.51 -16.54
N ALA A 130 5.65 -3.86 -17.81
CA ALA A 130 4.74 -3.46 -18.89
C ALA A 130 3.32 -4.04 -18.71
N LEU A 131 3.21 -5.32 -18.35
CA LEU A 131 1.92 -5.96 -18.11
C LEU A 131 1.22 -5.41 -16.86
N THR A 132 1.97 -5.07 -15.81
CA THR A 132 1.43 -4.40 -14.63
C THR A 132 0.88 -3.03 -15.00
N TRP A 133 1.62 -2.24 -15.76
CA TRP A 133 1.17 -0.95 -16.27
C TRP A 133 -0.12 -1.07 -17.09
N LEU A 134 -0.21 -2.07 -17.99
CA LEU A 134 -1.44 -2.34 -18.74
C LEU A 134 -2.62 -2.65 -17.81
N LYS A 135 -2.40 -3.47 -16.80
CA LYS A 135 -3.44 -3.84 -15.84
C LYS A 135 -3.96 -2.65 -15.02
N GLU A 136 -3.08 -1.73 -14.64
CA GLU A 136 -3.42 -0.57 -13.82
C GLU A 136 -4.07 0.57 -14.62
N LYS A 137 -3.56 0.83 -15.84
CA LYS A 137 -4.00 1.97 -16.66
C LYS A 137 -5.25 1.69 -17.47
N VAL A 138 -5.64 0.42 -17.61
CA VAL A 138 -6.66 0.04 -18.59
C VAL A 138 -7.90 -0.50 -17.91
N SER A 139 -8.86 0.39 -17.57
CA SER A 139 -10.25 0.00 -17.38
C SER A 139 -10.82 -0.57 -18.71
N GLN A 140 -11.82 -1.46 -18.67
CA GLN A 140 -12.37 -2.11 -19.88
C GLN A 140 -12.75 -1.14 -21.01
N LYS A 141 -13.10 0.12 -20.71
CA LYS A 141 -13.44 1.16 -21.71
C LYS A 141 -12.20 1.81 -22.34
N GLU A 142 -11.06 1.82 -21.65
CA GLU A 142 -9.82 2.40 -22.16
C GLU A 142 -9.04 1.40 -23.03
N TYR A 143 -9.22 0.08 -22.86
CA TYR A 143 -8.67 -0.94 -23.76
C TYR A 143 -9.02 -0.68 -25.21
N LEU A 144 -10.27 -0.30 -25.51
CA LEU A 144 -10.72 0.02 -26.87
C LEU A 144 -10.10 1.32 -27.41
N LYS A 145 -9.87 2.32 -26.55
CA LYS A 145 -9.21 3.58 -26.95
C LYS A 145 -7.69 3.39 -27.17
N LEU A 146 -7.03 2.67 -26.26
CA LEU A 146 -5.62 2.34 -26.39
C LEU A 146 -5.39 1.42 -27.61
N GLY A 147 -6.24 0.45 -27.84
CA GLY A 147 -6.17 -0.43 -29.00
C GLY A 147 -6.32 0.35 -30.33
N ARG A 148 -7.21 1.34 -30.40
CA ARG A 148 -7.29 2.25 -31.56
C ARG A 148 -6.05 3.10 -31.71
N LYS A 149 -5.53 3.69 -30.63
CA LYS A 149 -4.30 4.50 -30.65
C LYS A 149 -3.09 3.66 -31.06
N ALA A 150 -2.94 2.48 -30.48
CA ALA A 150 -1.87 1.54 -30.77
C ALA A 150 -1.87 1.01 -32.24
N LEU A 151 -3.02 0.99 -32.90
CA LEU A 151 -3.12 0.62 -34.33
C LEU A 151 -2.57 1.71 -35.27
N PHE A 152 -2.44 2.95 -34.81
CA PHE A 152 -2.01 4.09 -35.63
C PHE A 152 -0.62 4.63 -35.23
N GLU A 153 -0.03 4.17 -34.13
CA GLU A 153 1.34 4.53 -33.72
C GLU A 153 2.31 3.40 -34.10
N GLU A 154 3.31 3.70 -34.91
CA GLU A 154 4.43 2.80 -35.19
C GLU A 154 5.34 2.74 -33.97
N GLY A 155 5.13 1.75 -33.09
CA GLY A 155 6.11 1.41 -32.06
C GLY A 155 7.35 0.79 -32.70
N SER A 156 8.55 1.09 -32.20
CA SER A 156 9.80 0.50 -32.68
C SER A 156 9.87 -0.98 -32.28
N GLU A 157 9.41 -1.87 -33.15
CA GLU A 157 9.48 -3.33 -32.95
C GLU A 157 10.92 -3.81 -32.74
N SER A 158 11.89 -3.13 -33.37
CA SER A 158 13.32 -3.45 -33.30
C SER A 158 13.90 -3.36 -31.88
N ASP A 159 13.35 -2.51 -31.03
CA ASP A 159 13.87 -2.28 -29.68
C ASP A 159 13.39 -3.34 -28.68
N PHE A 160 12.34 -4.11 -29.01
CA PHE A 160 11.67 -5.05 -28.11
C PHE A 160 11.52 -6.46 -28.68
N ILE A 161 12.42 -6.87 -29.57
CA ILE A 161 12.37 -8.20 -30.23
C ILE A 161 12.35 -9.33 -29.20
N ALA A 162 13.19 -9.26 -28.18
CA ALA A 162 13.29 -10.30 -27.16
C ALA A 162 12.01 -10.46 -26.31
N GLU A 163 11.32 -9.36 -26.04
CA GLU A 163 10.04 -9.34 -25.35
C GLU A 163 8.92 -9.90 -26.22
N LEU A 164 8.90 -9.53 -27.50
CA LEU A 164 7.94 -10.06 -28.46
C LEU A 164 8.12 -11.56 -28.68
N GLU A 165 9.36 -12.03 -28.83
CA GLU A 165 9.67 -13.46 -28.92
C GLU A 165 9.22 -14.22 -27.66
N ARG A 166 9.54 -13.68 -26.48
CA ARG A 166 9.15 -14.29 -25.20
C ARG A 166 7.63 -14.45 -25.04
N MET A 167 6.86 -13.51 -25.62
CA MET A 167 5.39 -13.52 -25.61
C MET A 167 4.77 -14.19 -26.85
N SER A 168 5.60 -14.75 -27.77
CA SER A 168 5.16 -15.33 -29.06
C SER A 168 4.36 -14.33 -29.92
N LEU A 169 4.78 -13.07 -29.90
CA LEU A 169 4.18 -11.97 -30.65
C LEU A 169 5.12 -11.33 -31.69
N SER A 170 6.26 -11.96 -32.00
CA SER A 170 7.20 -11.48 -33.03
C SER A 170 6.65 -11.62 -34.46
N ASP A 171 5.79 -12.63 -34.70
CA ASP A 171 5.10 -12.83 -35.99
C ASP A 171 3.60 -13.05 -35.74
N PRO A 172 2.84 -11.97 -35.53
CA PRO A 172 1.45 -12.08 -35.12
C PRO A 172 0.54 -12.48 -36.28
N HIS A 173 -0.20 -13.60 -36.10
CA HIS A 173 -1.19 -14.05 -37.06
C HIS A 173 -2.62 -13.67 -36.64
N GLY A 174 -3.28 -12.85 -37.45
CA GLY A 174 -4.66 -12.42 -37.25
C GLY A 174 -4.81 -11.15 -36.39
N ILE A 175 -5.98 -10.56 -36.46
CA ILE A 175 -6.29 -9.22 -35.88
C ILE A 175 -6.02 -9.17 -34.37
N ARG A 176 -6.32 -10.23 -33.65
CA ARG A 176 -6.13 -10.29 -32.19
C ARG A 176 -4.64 -10.28 -31.81
N ALA A 177 -3.83 -11.06 -32.49
CA ALA A 177 -2.40 -11.12 -32.20
C ALA A 177 -1.71 -9.79 -32.49
N HIS A 178 -2.06 -9.13 -33.60
CA HIS A 178 -1.60 -7.78 -33.90
C HIS A 178 -2.01 -6.76 -32.83
N LEU A 179 -3.24 -6.84 -32.33
CA LEU A 179 -3.70 -5.95 -31.27
C LEU A 179 -2.89 -6.16 -29.98
N TYR A 180 -2.64 -7.43 -29.58
CA TYR A 180 -1.82 -7.72 -28.41
C TYR A 180 -0.37 -7.30 -28.56
N GLN A 181 0.23 -7.49 -29.74
CA GLN A 181 1.57 -7.00 -30.04
C GLN A 181 1.63 -5.48 -29.85
N ARG A 182 0.69 -4.72 -30.44
CA ARG A 182 0.65 -3.27 -30.34
C ARG A 182 0.41 -2.75 -28.91
N LEU A 183 -0.46 -3.40 -28.15
CA LEU A 183 -0.69 -3.08 -26.75
C LEU A 183 0.57 -3.32 -25.92
N LEU A 184 1.26 -4.43 -26.16
CA LEU A 184 2.51 -4.76 -25.46
C LEU A 184 3.60 -3.75 -25.79
N LEU A 185 3.80 -3.40 -27.06
CA LEU A 185 4.77 -2.38 -27.48
C LEU A 185 4.49 -1.03 -26.83
N THR A 186 3.22 -0.59 -26.82
CA THR A 186 2.81 0.66 -26.13
C THR A 186 3.16 0.63 -24.64
N ALA A 187 2.96 -0.51 -23.99
CA ALA A 187 3.28 -0.66 -22.56
C ALA A 187 4.79 -0.70 -22.30
N LEU A 188 5.56 -1.38 -23.14
CA LEU A 188 7.02 -1.44 -23.04
C LEU A 188 7.63 -0.06 -23.23
N GLU A 189 7.13 0.72 -24.21
CA GLU A 189 7.55 2.10 -24.45
C GLU A 189 7.20 3.02 -23.25
N ALA A 190 5.97 2.92 -22.72
CA ALA A 190 5.52 3.71 -21.57
C ALA A 190 6.25 3.39 -20.26
N THR A 191 6.88 2.21 -20.17
CA THR A 191 7.60 1.74 -18.96
C THR A 191 9.11 1.67 -19.16
N ARG A 192 9.61 2.23 -20.26
CA ARG A 192 11.05 2.35 -20.57
C ARG A 192 11.75 3.08 -19.42
N PRO A 193 12.92 2.59 -18.92
CA PRO A 193 13.67 3.22 -17.83
C PRO A 193 14.22 4.60 -18.18
#